data_4d53481168f78203b78a425da1352765
#
_entry.id   4d53481168f78203b78a425da1352765
#
_cell.length_a   1.000
_cell.length_b   1.000
_cell.length_c   1.000
_cell.angle_alpha   90.00
_cell.angle_beta   90.00
_cell.angle_gamma   90.00
#
_symmetry.space_group_name_H-M   'P 1'
#
loop_
_entity.id
_entity.type
_entity.pdbx_description
1 polymer ?
#
loop_
_entity_poly.entity_id
_entity_poly.type
_entity_poly.pdbx_seq_one_letter_code
_entity_poly.pdbx_strand_id
1 'polypeptide(L)'
;EQAYLEKIGRLIQESRQNRNLTQAELADKIGSSQSAINRIESGKQNITLEMLARISEELSSEIISVNAQKKTNFRVHGGRELHGEIEIKTSKNAAVGLLCASLLNKGKTVLRRVARIEEVNRIIEVLNSIGIKTRWMNAQNDLEIIPPAELDFANMNIEAAKKTRSILMFLGPLLHQYESFQIPFSGGCNLGTRTVEPHLSGLKYFGASVTAQTDFYEVKNSPKKVTKPILLTERGDTTTEN
;
A
#
# COMPACT_ATOMS: atom_id res chain seq x y z
N GLU A 1 -10.06 18.93 -23.95
CA GLU A 1 -8.63 19.07 -24.34
C GLU A 1 -8.04 20.33 -23.73
N GLN A 2 -8.63 21.53 -23.95
CA GLN A 2 -8.13 22.81 -23.45
C GLN A 2 -7.89 22.82 -21.92
N ALA A 3 -8.81 22.29 -21.14
CA ALA A 3 -8.70 22.20 -19.68
C ALA A 3 -7.48 21.37 -19.19
N TYR A 4 -7.05 20.39 -19.97
CA TYR A 4 -5.85 19.61 -19.69
C TYR A 4 -4.56 20.42 -19.96
N LEU A 5 -4.52 21.18 -21.07
CA LEU A 5 -3.39 22.05 -21.40
C LEU A 5 -3.20 23.11 -20.34
N GLU A 6 -4.27 23.74 -19.88
CA GLU A 6 -4.22 24.74 -18.80
C GLU A 6 -3.74 24.13 -17.47
N LYS A 7 -4.17 22.89 -17.17
CA LYS A 7 -3.72 22.19 -15.95
C LYS A 7 -2.23 21.87 -16.00
N ILE A 8 -1.75 21.33 -17.12
CA ILE A 8 -0.33 21.03 -17.32
C ILE A 8 0.49 22.33 -17.27
N GLY A 9 0.03 23.37 -17.95
CA GLY A 9 0.69 24.67 -17.94
C GLY A 9 0.86 25.25 -16.55
N ARG A 10 -0.17 25.19 -15.71
CA ARG A 10 -0.08 25.61 -14.29
C ARG A 10 0.92 24.78 -13.48
N LEU A 11 0.95 23.46 -13.65
CA LEU A 11 1.91 22.60 -12.97
C LEU A 11 3.36 22.96 -13.34
N ILE A 12 3.61 23.25 -14.62
CA ILE A 12 4.93 23.70 -15.08
C ILE A 12 5.28 25.04 -14.44
N GLN A 13 4.37 26.00 -14.47
CA GLN A 13 4.56 27.33 -13.87
C GLN A 13 4.88 27.23 -12.38
N GLU A 14 4.10 26.50 -11.60
CA GLU A 14 4.31 26.29 -10.18
C GLU A 14 5.67 25.63 -9.89
N SER A 15 6.02 24.59 -10.65
CA SER A 15 7.32 23.90 -10.51
C SER A 15 8.50 24.82 -10.80
N ARG A 16 8.39 25.65 -11.84
CA ARG A 16 9.41 26.66 -12.19
C ARG A 16 9.56 27.73 -11.09
N GLN A 17 8.44 28.26 -10.61
CA GLN A 17 8.44 29.29 -9.56
C GLN A 17 9.00 28.76 -8.24
N ASN A 18 8.70 27.50 -7.88
CA ASN A 18 9.25 26.87 -6.69
C ASN A 18 10.79 26.72 -6.75
N ARG A 19 11.37 26.80 -7.94
CA ARG A 19 12.83 26.83 -8.17
C ARG A 19 13.41 28.23 -8.38
N ASN A 20 12.57 29.23 -8.21
CA ASN A 20 12.94 30.65 -8.43
C ASN A 20 13.47 30.94 -9.85
N LEU A 21 13.03 30.14 -10.85
CA LEU A 21 13.41 30.35 -12.24
C LEU A 21 12.42 31.30 -12.93
N THR A 22 12.95 32.21 -13.76
CA THR A 22 12.15 32.98 -14.71
C THR A 22 11.78 32.13 -15.93
N GLN A 23 10.78 32.54 -16.69
CA GLN A 23 10.45 31.87 -17.96
C GLN A 23 11.61 31.88 -18.97
N ALA A 24 12.41 32.92 -18.97
CA ALA A 24 13.58 33.04 -19.83
C ALA A 24 14.68 32.04 -19.43
N GLU A 25 14.97 31.92 -18.14
CA GLU A 25 15.96 30.96 -17.62
C GLU A 25 15.55 29.52 -17.89
N LEU A 26 14.27 29.18 -17.68
CA LEU A 26 13.79 27.84 -18.02
C LEU A 26 13.90 27.58 -19.51
N ALA A 27 13.53 28.56 -20.35
CA ALA A 27 13.61 28.44 -21.80
C ALA A 27 15.05 28.17 -22.25
N ASP A 28 16.03 28.93 -21.74
CA ASP A 28 17.44 28.80 -22.04
C ASP A 28 17.97 27.40 -21.71
N LYS A 29 17.63 26.91 -20.52
CA LYS A 29 18.05 25.58 -20.02
C LYS A 29 17.52 24.40 -20.85
N ILE A 30 16.32 24.53 -21.40
CA ILE A 30 15.70 23.45 -22.21
C ILE A 30 15.85 23.68 -23.73
N GLY A 31 16.63 24.69 -24.15
CA GLY A 31 16.81 25.01 -25.57
C GLY A 31 15.51 25.46 -26.26
N SER A 32 14.74 26.35 -25.62
CA SER A 32 13.46 26.86 -26.12
C SER A 32 13.43 28.39 -26.06
N SER A 33 12.27 29.01 -26.34
CA SER A 33 12.08 30.45 -26.21
C SER A 33 11.17 30.81 -25.05
N GLN A 34 11.39 31.97 -24.41
CA GLN A 34 10.52 32.48 -23.36
C GLN A 34 9.05 32.55 -23.81
N SER A 35 8.80 32.94 -25.06
CA SER A 35 7.44 33.03 -25.61
C SER A 35 6.77 31.64 -25.73
N ALA A 36 7.54 30.58 -25.99
CA ALA A 36 7.04 29.22 -26.01
C ALA A 36 6.68 28.77 -24.58
N ILE A 37 7.54 29.02 -23.60
CA ILE A 37 7.25 28.73 -22.20
C ILE A 37 5.99 29.46 -21.72
N ASN A 38 5.87 30.74 -22.05
CA ASN A 38 4.67 31.52 -21.69
C ASN A 38 3.38 30.90 -22.28
N ARG A 39 3.41 30.50 -23.57
CA ARG A 39 2.25 29.87 -24.21
C ARG A 39 1.92 28.49 -23.57
N ILE A 40 2.94 27.71 -23.24
CA ILE A 40 2.78 26.42 -22.55
C ILE A 40 2.15 26.63 -21.17
N GLU A 41 2.73 27.52 -20.35
CA GLU A 41 2.23 27.81 -19.00
C GLU A 41 0.80 28.36 -18.99
N SER A 42 0.42 29.12 -20.02
CA SER A 42 -0.94 29.63 -20.18
C SER A 42 -1.91 28.66 -20.85
N GLY A 43 -1.48 27.43 -21.17
CA GLY A 43 -2.31 26.42 -21.84
C GLY A 43 -2.65 26.75 -23.29
N LYS A 44 -1.99 27.71 -23.91
CA LYS A 44 -2.28 28.17 -25.29
C LYS A 44 -1.49 27.42 -26.36
N GLN A 45 -0.66 26.48 -25.97
CA GLN A 45 0.15 25.67 -26.87
C GLN A 45 0.14 24.20 -26.44
N ASN A 46 -0.05 23.32 -27.42
CA ASN A 46 0.15 21.88 -27.18
C ASN A 46 1.63 21.59 -26.94
N ILE A 47 1.91 20.68 -26.03
CA ILE A 47 3.27 20.29 -25.63
C ILE A 47 3.55 18.87 -26.12
N THR A 48 4.71 18.69 -26.77
CA THR A 48 5.16 17.35 -27.13
C THR A 48 5.67 16.59 -25.91
N LEU A 49 5.62 15.26 -25.94
CA LEU A 49 6.15 14.41 -24.87
C LEU A 49 7.65 14.66 -24.65
N GLU A 50 8.41 14.93 -25.72
CA GLU A 50 9.83 15.25 -25.66
C GLU A 50 10.08 16.58 -24.92
N MET A 51 9.31 17.61 -25.23
CA MET A 51 9.41 18.91 -24.55
C MET A 51 9.02 18.78 -23.07
N LEU A 52 7.99 18.00 -22.78
CA LEU A 52 7.53 17.74 -21.43
C LEU A 52 8.59 16.98 -20.62
N ALA A 53 9.27 16.01 -21.22
CA ALA A 53 10.37 15.28 -20.59
C ALA A 53 11.53 16.22 -20.23
N ARG A 54 11.97 17.09 -21.16
CA ARG A 54 13.03 18.08 -20.90
C ARG A 54 12.67 19.07 -19.79
N ILE A 55 11.43 19.53 -19.76
CA ILE A 55 10.93 20.40 -18.68
C ILE A 55 10.93 19.65 -17.34
N SER A 56 10.46 18.41 -17.32
CA SER A 56 10.39 17.59 -16.11
C SER A 56 11.78 17.31 -15.55
N GLU A 57 12.75 17.00 -16.41
CA GLU A 57 14.13 16.75 -16.02
C GLU A 57 14.78 18.01 -15.44
N GLU A 58 14.68 19.16 -16.12
CA GLU A 58 15.27 20.41 -15.66
C GLU A 58 14.62 20.91 -14.35
N LEU A 59 13.32 20.74 -14.23
CA LEU A 59 12.63 21.09 -13.00
C LEU A 59 12.72 19.99 -11.93
N SER A 60 13.38 18.86 -12.19
CA SER A 60 13.41 17.64 -11.32
C SER A 60 12.03 17.38 -10.70
N SER A 61 11.00 17.49 -11.49
CA SER A 61 9.61 17.39 -11.10
C SER A 61 8.87 16.51 -12.09
N GLU A 62 8.24 15.45 -11.60
CA GLU A 62 7.41 14.57 -12.42
C GLU A 62 6.09 15.29 -12.74
N ILE A 63 6.05 16.01 -13.88
CA ILE A 63 4.90 16.83 -14.31
C ILE A 63 3.74 15.94 -14.77
N ILE A 64 4.04 14.81 -15.42
CA ILE A 64 3.09 13.77 -15.78
C ILE A 64 3.68 12.41 -15.45
N SER A 65 2.95 11.62 -14.70
CA SER A 65 3.22 10.20 -14.50
C SER A 65 2.24 9.36 -15.31
N VAL A 66 2.77 8.55 -16.22
CA VAL A 66 1.96 7.62 -17.04
C VAL A 66 1.53 6.41 -16.21
N ASN A 67 2.20 6.14 -15.10
CA ASN A 67 1.79 5.15 -14.12
C ASN A 67 0.87 5.79 -13.07
N ALA A 68 -0.39 5.44 -13.12
CA ALA A 68 -1.48 5.99 -12.32
C ALA A 68 -1.42 5.66 -10.80
N GLN A 69 -0.26 5.73 -10.19
CA GLN A 69 -0.20 5.93 -8.74
C GLN A 69 -0.34 7.44 -8.50
N LYS A 70 -1.57 7.86 -8.20
CA LYS A 70 -1.83 9.23 -7.72
C LYS A 70 -1.01 9.45 -6.45
N LYS A 71 0.21 9.97 -6.61
CA LYS A 71 0.95 10.52 -5.47
C LYS A 71 0.22 11.80 -5.06
N THR A 72 -0.51 11.73 -3.96
CA THR A 72 -1.12 12.90 -3.37
C THR A 72 -0.05 13.62 -2.55
N ASN A 73 0.33 14.83 -2.98
CA ASN A 73 1.22 15.68 -2.21
C ASN A 73 0.39 16.61 -1.34
N PHE A 74 0.77 16.75 -0.09
CA PHE A 74 0.14 17.67 0.84
C PHE A 74 1.11 18.83 1.13
N ARG A 75 0.62 20.08 1.01
CA ARG A 75 1.30 21.25 1.53
C ARG A 75 0.61 21.64 2.83
N VAL A 76 1.29 21.47 3.94
CA VAL A 76 0.75 21.81 5.27
C VAL A 76 1.28 23.18 5.68
N HIS A 77 0.36 24.14 5.87
CA HIS A 77 0.66 25.44 6.45
C HIS A 77 0.35 25.39 7.95
N GLY A 78 1.41 25.30 8.75
CA GLY A 78 1.29 25.28 10.21
C GLY A 78 1.05 26.67 10.83
N GLY A 79 1.08 26.73 12.17
CA GLY A 79 1.00 28.00 12.94
C GLY A 79 -0.40 28.62 13.04
N ARG A 80 -1.46 27.86 12.74
CA ARG A 80 -2.85 28.29 12.92
C ARG A 80 -3.53 27.43 13.98
N GLU A 81 -4.34 28.08 14.80
CA GLU A 81 -5.23 27.38 15.72
C GLU A 81 -6.32 26.65 14.91
N LEU A 82 -6.56 25.39 15.27
CA LEU A 82 -7.54 24.55 14.59
C LEU A 82 -8.85 24.58 15.37
N HIS A 83 -9.95 24.88 14.67
CA HIS A 83 -11.31 24.84 15.18
C HIS A 83 -12.14 23.91 14.32
N GLY A 84 -13.05 23.12 14.93
CA GLY A 84 -13.97 22.23 14.23
C GLY A 84 -14.03 20.85 14.85
N GLU A 85 -14.83 20.00 14.23
CA GLU A 85 -15.01 18.60 14.61
C GLU A 85 -14.50 17.68 13.49
N ILE A 86 -13.91 16.56 13.87
CA ILE A 86 -13.51 15.51 12.95
C ILE A 86 -14.06 14.17 13.43
N GLU A 87 -14.74 13.47 12.54
CA GLU A 87 -15.14 12.09 12.78
C GLU A 87 -13.95 11.16 12.62
N ILE A 88 -13.58 10.47 13.69
CA ILE A 88 -12.49 9.50 13.68
C ILE A 88 -12.92 8.26 12.92
N LYS A 89 -12.13 7.86 11.92
CA LYS A 89 -12.30 6.59 11.21
C LYS A 89 -11.95 5.41 12.10
N THR A 90 -12.38 4.22 11.70
CA THR A 90 -12.08 2.97 12.42
C THR A 90 -10.59 2.62 12.41
N SER A 91 -10.18 1.80 13.37
CA SER A 91 -8.78 1.39 13.54
C SER A 91 -8.27 0.63 12.31
N LYS A 92 -7.13 1.06 11.80
CA LYS A 92 -6.37 0.36 10.77
C LYS A 92 -5.98 -1.06 11.20
N ASN A 93 -5.42 -1.19 12.39
CA ASN A 93 -4.93 -2.46 12.89
C ASN A 93 -6.07 -3.46 13.10
N ALA A 94 -7.21 -3.00 13.63
CA ALA A 94 -8.40 -3.83 13.73
C ALA A 94 -8.90 -4.29 12.34
N ALA A 95 -8.94 -3.41 11.35
CA ALA A 95 -9.36 -3.76 10.00
C ALA A 95 -8.46 -4.85 9.40
N VAL A 96 -7.15 -4.70 9.50
CA VAL A 96 -6.17 -5.67 9.00
C VAL A 96 -6.30 -7.01 9.72
N GLY A 97 -6.36 -7.00 11.06
CA GLY A 97 -6.54 -8.20 11.86
C GLY A 97 -7.82 -8.96 11.51
N LEU A 98 -8.95 -8.25 11.38
CA LEU A 98 -10.23 -8.86 11.01
C LEU A 98 -10.24 -9.38 9.56
N LEU A 99 -9.57 -8.72 8.63
CA LEU A 99 -9.40 -9.22 7.27
C LEU A 99 -8.61 -10.53 7.26
N CYS A 100 -7.51 -10.62 8.00
CA CYS A 100 -6.74 -11.85 8.13
C CYS A 100 -7.56 -12.94 8.82
N ALA A 101 -8.25 -12.61 9.91
CA ALA A 101 -9.11 -13.56 10.63
C ALA A 101 -10.29 -14.08 9.80
N SER A 102 -10.75 -13.31 8.81
CA SER A 102 -11.81 -13.75 7.89
C SER A 102 -11.45 -15.03 7.10
N LEU A 103 -10.15 -15.33 6.97
CA LEU A 103 -9.65 -16.57 6.37
C LEU A 103 -10.07 -17.83 7.15
N LEU A 104 -10.37 -17.71 8.46
CA LEU A 104 -10.86 -18.82 9.27
C LEU A 104 -12.31 -19.20 8.94
N ASN A 105 -13.08 -18.27 8.38
CA ASN A 105 -14.50 -18.49 8.09
C ASN A 105 -14.67 -19.03 6.67
N LYS A 106 -15.36 -20.17 6.55
CA LYS A 106 -15.71 -20.78 5.26
C LYS A 106 -16.99 -20.18 4.63
N GLY A 107 -17.72 -19.38 5.39
CA GLY A 107 -18.92 -18.68 4.95
C GLY A 107 -18.69 -17.20 4.67
N LYS A 108 -19.78 -16.53 4.29
CA LYS A 108 -19.76 -15.09 4.08
C LYS A 108 -19.46 -14.32 5.37
N THR A 109 -18.52 -13.37 5.31
CA THR A 109 -18.20 -12.42 6.38
C THR A 109 -18.54 -11.00 5.92
N VAL A 110 -19.09 -10.19 6.82
CA VAL A 110 -19.30 -8.75 6.59
C VAL A 110 -18.59 -7.96 7.69
N LEU A 111 -17.59 -7.21 7.30
CA LEU A 111 -16.91 -6.26 8.19
C LEU A 111 -17.53 -4.88 8.01
N ARG A 112 -17.99 -4.28 9.11
CA ARG A 112 -18.64 -2.97 9.08
C ARG A 112 -17.67 -1.85 9.36
N ARG A 113 -17.86 -0.71 8.69
CA ARG A 113 -17.07 0.52 8.86
C ARG A 113 -15.56 0.28 8.71
N VAL A 114 -15.15 -0.46 7.68
CA VAL A 114 -13.74 -0.77 7.42
C VAL A 114 -13.01 0.48 6.93
N ALA A 115 -11.85 0.78 7.52
CA ALA A 115 -11.01 1.90 7.09
C ALA A 115 -10.49 1.68 5.66
N ARG A 116 -10.77 2.64 4.76
CA ARG A 116 -10.29 2.60 3.37
C ARG A 116 -8.93 3.26 3.26
N ILE A 117 -7.91 2.54 3.62
CA ILE A 117 -6.51 2.97 3.58
C ILE A 117 -5.71 2.01 2.72
N GLU A 118 -4.52 2.43 2.32
CA GLU A 118 -3.66 1.70 1.39
C GLU A 118 -3.34 0.27 1.86
N GLU A 119 -3.00 0.09 3.13
CA GLU A 119 -2.68 -1.23 3.67
C GLU A 119 -3.86 -2.20 3.62
N VAL A 120 -5.07 -1.72 3.92
CA VAL A 120 -6.31 -2.51 3.79
C VAL A 120 -6.55 -2.89 2.33
N ASN A 121 -6.34 -1.96 1.38
CA ASN A 121 -6.47 -2.25 -0.05
C ASN A 121 -5.47 -3.31 -0.49
N ARG A 122 -4.21 -3.28 -0.01
CA ARG A 122 -3.20 -4.31 -0.33
C ARG A 122 -3.60 -5.68 0.19
N ILE A 123 -4.11 -5.77 1.41
CA ILE A 123 -4.65 -7.04 1.94
C ILE A 123 -5.82 -7.53 1.10
N ILE A 124 -6.75 -6.67 0.72
CA ILE A 124 -7.88 -7.02 -0.15
C ILE A 124 -7.39 -7.52 -1.52
N GLU A 125 -6.38 -6.89 -2.12
CA GLU A 125 -5.77 -7.36 -3.38
C GLU A 125 -5.19 -8.78 -3.24
N VAL A 126 -4.51 -9.07 -2.12
CA VAL A 126 -3.99 -10.41 -1.85
C VAL A 126 -5.15 -11.40 -1.66
N LEU A 127 -6.16 -11.06 -0.86
CA LEU A 127 -7.33 -11.91 -0.66
C LEU A 127 -8.04 -12.24 -1.98
N ASN A 128 -8.24 -11.24 -2.84
CA ASN A 128 -8.86 -11.44 -4.15
C ASN A 128 -8.01 -12.33 -5.06
N SER A 129 -6.69 -12.21 -5.02
CA SER A 129 -5.80 -13.01 -5.87
C SER A 129 -5.77 -14.49 -5.51
N ILE A 130 -6.07 -14.83 -4.25
CA ILE A 130 -6.20 -16.23 -3.80
C ILE A 130 -7.64 -16.77 -3.91
N GLY A 131 -8.50 -16.07 -4.67
CA GLY A 131 -9.85 -16.52 -5.01
C GLY A 131 -10.96 -16.02 -4.08
N ILE A 132 -10.67 -15.25 -3.06
CA ILE A 132 -11.68 -14.65 -2.18
C ILE A 132 -12.36 -13.50 -2.93
N LYS A 133 -13.69 -13.49 -2.95
CA LYS A 133 -14.45 -12.39 -3.54
C LYS A 133 -14.75 -11.35 -2.48
N THR A 134 -14.38 -10.10 -2.77
CA THR A 134 -14.66 -8.96 -1.90
C THR A 134 -15.55 -7.94 -2.58
N ARG A 135 -16.48 -7.34 -1.83
CA ARG A 135 -17.36 -6.30 -2.35
C ARG A 135 -17.61 -5.22 -1.30
N TRP A 136 -17.35 -3.98 -1.66
CA TRP A 136 -17.72 -2.84 -0.84
C TRP A 136 -19.23 -2.58 -0.91
N MET A 137 -19.85 -2.33 0.25
CA MET A 137 -21.26 -2.06 0.42
C MET A 137 -21.47 -0.77 1.24
N ASN A 138 -22.73 -0.32 1.36
CA ASN A 138 -23.14 0.81 2.20
C ASN A 138 -22.27 2.06 2.00
N ALA A 139 -22.29 2.61 0.78
CA ALA A 139 -21.45 3.74 0.38
C ALA A 139 -19.94 3.50 0.60
N GLN A 140 -19.52 2.22 0.46
CA GLN A 140 -18.13 1.78 0.61
C GLN A 140 -17.57 1.84 2.03
N ASN A 141 -18.43 1.74 3.03
CA ASN A 141 -18.04 1.66 4.44
C ASN A 141 -17.95 0.22 4.96
N ASP A 142 -18.74 -0.70 4.38
CA ASP A 142 -18.76 -2.10 4.77
C ASP A 142 -18.13 -2.97 3.70
N LEU A 143 -17.45 -4.04 4.09
CA LEU A 143 -16.79 -4.98 3.20
C LEU A 143 -17.40 -6.36 3.35
N GLU A 144 -17.99 -6.89 2.29
CA GLU A 144 -18.41 -8.27 2.18
C GLU A 144 -17.24 -9.12 1.67
N ILE A 145 -17.02 -10.28 2.29
CA ILE A 145 -15.94 -11.22 1.99
C ILE A 145 -16.57 -12.59 1.82
N ILE A 146 -16.34 -13.23 0.68
CA ILE A 146 -16.86 -14.54 0.34
C ILE A 146 -15.68 -15.44 -0.05
N PRO A 147 -15.27 -16.40 0.78
CA PRO A 147 -14.19 -17.32 0.45
C PRO A 147 -14.61 -18.32 -0.63
N PRO A 148 -13.68 -18.82 -1.45
CA PRO A 148 -13.89 -19.99 -2.29
C PRO A 148 -13.89 -21.27 -1.46
N ALA A 149 -14.17 -22.41 -2.09
CA ALA A 149 -14.05 -23.72 -1.44
C ALA A 149 -12.59 -24.02 -1.04
N GLU A 150 -11.64 -23.66 -1.89
CA GLU A 150 -10.20 -23.78 -1.67
C GLU A 150 -9.50 -22.49 -2.10
N LEU A 151 -8.44 -22.12 -1.38
CA LEU A 151 -7.63 -20.93 -1.70
C LEU A 151 -6.58 -21.27 -2.77
N ASP A 152 -6.42 -20.38 -3.72
CA ASP A 152 -5.44 -20.49 -4.80
C ASP A 152 -4.14 -19.74 -4.46
N PHE A 153 -3.23 -20.41 -3.78
CA PHE A 153 -1.95 -19.81 -3.43
C PHE A 153 -1.02 -19.61 -4.62
N ALA A 154 -1.20 -20.37 -5.71
CA ALA A 154 -0.35 -20.25 -6.90
C ALA A 154 -0.51 -18.90 -7.61
N ASN A 155 -1.70 -18.30 -7.52
CA ASN A 155 -2.01 -17.01 -8.11
C ASN A 155 -1.92 -15.84 -7.12
N MET A 156 -1.31 -16.05 -5.93
CA MET A 156 -1.18 -14.98 -4.94
C MET A 156 -0.43 -13.77 -5.52
N ASN A 157 -0.99 -12.58 -5.33
CA ASN A 157 -0.39 -11.31 -5.76
C ASN A 157 0.84 -10.97 -4.91
N ILE A 158 2.02 -11.39 -5.37
CA ILE A 158 3.31 -11.19 -4.70
C ILE A 158 3.63 -9.70 -4.54
N GLU A 159 3.33 -8.88 -5.54
CA GLU A 159 3.61 -7.44 -5.49
C GLU A 159 2.77 -6.72 -4.43
N ALA A 160 1.50 -7.08 -4.28
CA ALA A 160 0.67 -6.55 -3.21
C ALA A 160 1.13 -7.06 -1.83
N ALA A 161 1.48 -8.33 -1.72
CA ALA A 161 1.97 -8.94 -0.49
C ALA A 161 3.29 -8.31 -0.02
N LYS A 162 4.24 -8.06 -0.92
CA LYS A 162 5.52 -7.39 -0.63
C LYS A 162 5.35 -5.93 -0.16
N LYS A 163 4.21 -5.29 -0.41
CA LYS A 163 3.93 -3.90 0.02
C LYS A 163 3.36 -3.80 1.43
N THR A 164 3.05 -4.90 2.07
CA THR A 164 2.54 -4.90 3.45
C THR A 164 3.21 -5.94 4.32
N ARG A 165 3.60 -5.54 5.54
CA ARG A 165 4.10 -6.49 6.53
C ARG A 165 2.98 -7.36 7.10
N SER A 166 1.76 -6.90 7.05
CA SER A 166 0.58 -7.56 7.62
C SER A 166 0.24 -8.88 6.95
N ILE A 167 0.89 -9.22 5.82
CA ILE A 167 0.77 -10.54 5.19
C ILE A 167 1.18 -11.68 6.14
N LEU A 168 2.07 -11.43 7.09
CA LEU A 168 2.48 -12.40 8.11
C LEU A 168 1.31 -12.84 9.00
N MET A 169 0.30 -12.00 9.18
CA MET A 169 -0.89 -12.33 9.96
C MET A 169 -1.75 -13.42 9.28
N PHE A 170 -1.51 -13.74 7.99
CA PHE A 170 -2.15 -14.87 7.31
C PHE A 170 -1.66 -16.22 7.86
N LEU A 171 -0.47 -16.26 8.46
CA LEU A 171 0.09 -17.49 9.01
C LEU A 171 -0.86 -18.15 10.03
N GLY A 172 -1.38 -17.38 10.99
CA GLY A 172 -2.27 -17.90 12.00
C GLY A 172 -3.51 -18.62 11.41
N PRO A 173 -4.37 -17.94 10.65
CA PRO A 173 -5.53 -18.55 10.02
C PRO A 173 -5.22 -19.71 9.07
N LEU A 174 -4.16 -19.60 8.28
CA LEU A 174 -3.82 -20.63 7.30
C LEU A 174 -3.28 -21.90 7.95
N LEU A 175 -2.53 -21.80 9.06
CA LEU A 175 -2.06 -22.94 9.84
C LEU A 175 -3.21 -23.80 10.40
N HIS A 176 -4.42 -23.24 10.57
CA HIS A 176 -5.59 -24.00 10.98
C HIS A 176 -6.23 -24.84 9.86
N GLN A 177 -5.92 -24.56 8.60
CA GLN A 177 -6.61 -25.14 7.45
C GLN A 177 -5.70 -25.96 6.55
N TYR A 178 -4.40 -25.67 6.54
CA TYR A 178 -3.45 -26.26 5.59
C TYR A 178 -2.26 -26.87 6.30
N GLU A 179 -1.87 -28.07 5.86
CA GLU A 179 -0.67 -28.77 6.34
C GLU A 179 0.62 -28.12 5.77
N SER A 180 0.53 -27.59 4.55
CA SER A 180 1.63 -26.84 3.94
C SER A 180 1.11 -25.78 2.99
N PHE A 181 1.79 -24.65 2.93
CA PHE A 181 1.50 -23.54 2.00
C PHE A 181 2.71 -22.63 1.87
N GLN A 182 2.65 -21.72 0.91
CA GLN A 182 3.69 -20.71 0.69
C GLN A 182 3.08 -19.31 0.83
N ILE A 183 3.83 -18.40 1.45
CA ILE A 183 3.49 -16.98 1.47
C ILE A 183 4.71 -16.15 1.01
N PRO A 184 4.52 -15.09 0.23
CA PRO A 184 5.60 -14.21 -0.18
C PRO A 184 6.30 -13.57 1.01
N PHE A 185 7.55 -13.16 0.83
CA PHE A 185 8.22 -12.32 1.83
C PHE A 185 7.40 -11.06 2.10
N SER A 186 7.27 -10.74 3.38
CA SER A 186 6.64 -9.50 3.78
C SER A 186 7.55 -8.32 3.42
N GLY A 187 7.04 -7.40 2.66
CA GLY A 187 7.61 -6.06 2.53
C GLY A 187 7.24 -5.20 3.73
N GLY A 188 7.46 -3.92 3.65
CA GLY A 188 7.02 -3.01 4.70
C GLY A 188 7.71 -1.67 4.68
N CYS A 189 7.33 -0.85 5.61
CA CYS A 189 7.80 0.51 5.74
C CYS A 189 9.33 0.54 5.97
N ASN A 190 10.03 1.43 5.28
CA ASN A 190 11.49 1.64 5.37
C ASN A 190 11.98 2.17 6.74
N LEU A 191 11.19 2.01 7.78
CA LEU A 191 11.48 2.47 9.15
C LEU A 191 12.28 1.45 9.97
N GLY A 192 13.34 0.89 9.37
CA GLY A 192 14.29 0.00 10.05
C GLY A 192 14.12 -1.48 9.72
N THR A 193 15.15 -2.27 10.03
CA THR A 193 15.22 -3.72 9.84
C THR A 193 14.48 -4.44 10.97
N ARG A 194 13.15 -4.50 10.91
CA ARG A 194 12.39 -5.35 11.85
C ARG A 194 12.40 -6.78 11.34
N THR A 195 13.00 -7.68 12.09
CA THR A 195 12.99 -9.11 11.79
C THR A 195 11.58 -9.70 11.95
N VAL A 196 11.32 -10.79 11.23
CA VAL A 196 10.09 -11.60 11.37
C VAL A 196 10.29 -12.78 12.34
N GLU A 197 11.53 -12.98 12.81
CA GLU A 197 11.91 -14.11 13.64
C GLU A 197 11.05 -14.28 14.91
N PRO A 198 10.62 -13.22 15.61
CA PRO A 198 9.75 -13.38 16.77
C PRO A 198 8.42 -14.08 16.44
N HIS A 199 7.79 -13.75 15.32
CA HIS A 199 6.57 -14.42 14.90
C HIS A 199 6.84 -15.91 14.59
N LEU A 200 7.93 -16.18 13.86
CA LEU A 200 8.29 -17.54 13.46
C LEU A 200 8.68 -18.39 14.66
N SER A 201 9.41 -17.83 15.62
CA SER A 201 9.81 -18.54 16.84
C SER A 201 8.61 -18.87 17.72
N GLY A 202 7.64 -17.97 17.83
CA GLY A 202 6.37 -18.23 18.53
C GLY A 202 5.58 -19.37 17.90
N LEU A 203 5.46 -19.38 16.58
CA LEU A 203 4.71 -20.39 15.84
C LEU A 203 5.33 -21.81 15.94
N LYS A 204 6.64 -21.93 16.15
CA LYS A 204 7.33 -23.22 16.35
C LYS A 204 6.76 -24.01 17.54
N TYR A 205 6.30 -23.33 18.60
CA TYR A 205 5.69 -23.99 19.75
C TYR A 205 4.36 -24.68 19.42
N PHE A 206 3.64 -24.16 18.42
CA PHE A 206 2.40 -24.74 17.92
C PHE A 206 2.62 -25.82 16.84
N GLY A 207 3.86 -26.09 16.47
CA GLY A 207 4.23 -27.12 15.50
C GLY A 207 4.43 -26.61 14.08
N ALA A 208 4.39 -25.29 13.87
CA ALA A 208 4.73 -24.72 12.58
C ALA A 208 6.24 -24.70 12.34
N SER A 209 6.66 -25.06 11.12
CA SER A 209 8.00 -24.91 10.61
C SER A 209 7.96 -23.95 9.42
N VAL A 210 8.70 -22.87 9.50
CA VAL A 210 8.76 -21.85 8.45
C VAL A 210 10.19 -21.77 7.95
N THR A 211 10.38 -22.03 6.66
CA THR A 211 11.69 -21.99 6.00
C THR A 211 11.69 -20.87 4.97
N ALA A 212 12.66 -19.95 5.07
CA ALA A 212 12.87 -18.91 4.09
C ALA A 212 13.49 -19.52 2.82
N GLN A 213 12.89 -19.28 1.68
CA GLN A 213 13.38 -19.57 0.34
C GLN A 213 13.86 -18.26 -0.32
N THR A 214 14.08 -18.24 -1.63
CA THR A 214 14.58 -17.05 -2.32
C THR A 214 13.57 -15.89 -2.28
N ASP A 215 12.27 -16.16 -2.48
CA ASP A 215 11.22 -15.12 -2.62
C ASP A 215 10.00 -15.34 -1.73
N PHE A 216 9.95 -16.42 -0.98
CA PHE A 216 8.78 -16.80 -0.16
C PHE A 216 9.19 -17.57 1.09
N TYR A 217 8.26 -17.65 2.04
CA TYR A 217 8.33 -18.57 3.16
C TYR A 217 7.57 -19.85 2.82
N GLU A 218 8.25 -21.00 2.92
CA GLU A 218 7.61 -22.31 2.92
C GLU A 218 7.17 -22.63 4.34
N VAL A 219 5.87 -22.88 4.51
CA VAL A 219 5.26 -23.18 5.82
C VAL A 219 4.81 -24.62 5.82
N LYS A 220 5.22 -25.37 6.85
CA LYS A 220 4.75 -26.74 7.13
C LYS A 220 4.18 -26.76 8.53
N ASN A 221 3.02 -27.38 8.69
CA ASN A 221 2.30 -27.45 9.95
C ASN A 221 2.17 -28.90 10.43
N SER A 222 2.65 -29.13 11.64
CA SER A 222 2.45 -30.37 12.39
C SER A 222 1.88 -30.00 13.74
N PRO A 223 0.54 -29.83 13.85
CA PRO A 223 -0.10 -29.26 15.04
C PRO A 223 0.32 -29.92 16.33
N LYS A 224 0.77 -29.15 17.29
CA LYS A 224 1.18 -29.60 18.62
C LYS A 224 0.29 -28.97 19.69
N LYS A 225 -0.14 -29.78 20.63
CA LYS A 225 -0.83 -29.25 21.82
C LYS A 225 0.19 -28.61 22.74
N VAL A 226 0.06 -27.31 22.96
CA VAL A 226 0.85 -26.58 23.93
C VAL A 226 0.33 -26.88 25.33
N THR A 227 1.17 -27.45 26.20
CA THR A 227 0.81 -27.85 27.57
C THR A 227 1.49 -27.01 28.64
N LYS A 228 2.42 -26.15 28.26
CA LYS A 228 3.18 -25.28 29.17
C LYS A 228 3.15 -23.84 28.66
N PRO A 229 3.29 -22.84 29.55
CA PRO A 229 3.44 -21.46 29.12
C PRO A 229 4.60 -21.29 28.14
N ILE A 230 4.37 -20.50 27.09
CA ILE A 230 5.41 -20.12 26.12
C ILE A 230 6.06 -18.85 26.62
N LEU A 231 7.38 -18.87 26.73
CA LEU A 231 8.18 -17.70 27.04
C LEU A 231 8.71 -17.13 25.72
N LEU A 232 8.25 -15.94 25.38
CA LEU A 232 8.76 -15.19 24.22
C LEU A 232 9.97 -14.35 24.67
N THR A 233 10.97 -14.25 23.82
CA THR A 233 12.21 -13.51 24.10
C THR A 233 12.04 -12.00 23.98
N GLU A 234 10.99 -11.52 23.33
CA GLU A 234 10.69 -10.12 23.17
C GLU A 234 9.67 -9.61 24.18
N ARG A 235 9.91 -8.40 24.68
CA ARG A 235 9.05 -7.74 25.67
C ARG A 235 8.06 -6.80 24.95
N GLY A 236 6.77 -7.05 25.16
CA GLY A 236 5.72 -6.04 24.94
C GLY A 236 5.63 -5.46 23.53
N ASP A 237 5.97 -6.22 22.50
CA ASP A 237 5.79 -5.79 21.11
C ASP A 237 4.54 -6.42 20.52
N THR A 238 4.02 -5.81 19.45
CA THR A 238 2.89 -6.23 18.62
C THR A 238 2.96 -7.71 18.23
N THR A 239 4.17 -8.27 18.14
CA THR A 239 4.43 -9.69 17.89
C THR A 239 3.89 -10.59 19.00
N THR A 240 3.96 -10.14 20.25
CA THR A 240 3.49 -10.90 21.42
C THR A 240 1.96 -10.89 21.51
N GLU A 241 1.32 -9.85 20.96
CA GLU A 241 -0.14 -9.66 21.00
C GLU A 241 -0.85 -10.37 19.83
N ASN A 242 -0.17 -10.64 18.72
CA ASN A 242 -0.68 -11.32 17.54
C ASN A 242 -0.43 -12.84 17.58
#